data_89a9f0f677287ccf240b789c2cd6ab08
#
_entry.id   89a9f0f677287ccf240b789c2cd6ab08
#
_cell.length_a   1.000
_cell.length_b   1.000
_cell.length_c   1.000
_cell.angle_alpha   90.00
_cell.angle_beta   90.00
_cell.angle_gamma   90.00
#
_symmetry.space_group_name_H-M   'P 1'
#
loop_
_entity.id
_entity.type
_entity.pdbx_description
1 polymer ?
#
loop_
_entity_poly.entity_id
_entity_poly.type
_entity_poly.pdbx_seq_one_letter_code
_entity_poly.pdbx_strand_id
1 'polypeptide(L)'
;QLNGQDPTVSLKVSEAWGPNVYVSVLTLRGRLREVPWYSFFTWGYKAPREWWTAFWYEGREYVAPTALVDLSKPAFRLGVAEIRVGTAAHQLGVKVASDKPSYPVRGSAKVTVSVTLPNGQPAAGAEVALAAVDQALLELMPNRSWELLEAMLQQRAWGVTTATAQMEIIGRRHYG
;
A
#
# COMPACT_ATOMS: atom_id res chain seq x y z
N GLN A 1 -9.22 -17.93 -1.13
CA GLN A 1 -10.26 -17.45 -2.07
C GLN A 1 -11.22 -16.57 -1.28
N LEU A 2 -11.54 -15.40 -1.82
CA LEU A 2 -12.49 -14.49 -1.22
C LEU A 2 -13.89 -14.91 -1.68
N ASN A 3 -14.73 -15.33 -0.74
CA ASN A 3 -16.11 -15.72 -1.01
C ASN A 3 -17.05 -14.69 -0.37
N GLY A 4 -18.00 -14.20 -1.14
CA GLY A 4 -19.02 -13.26 -0.66
C GLY A 4 -18.97 -11.89 -1.34
N GLN A 5 -19.95 -11.05 -1.02
CA GLN A 5 -20.08 -9.71 -1.60
C GLN A 5 -19.11 -8.71 -0.96
N ASP A 6 -18.83 -8.86 0.35
CA ASP A 6 -17.94 -7.98 1.11
C ASP A 6 -16.89 -8.80 1.89
N PRO A 7 -15.90 -9.38 1.19
CA PRO A 7 -14.88 -10.19 1.85
C PRO A 7 -13.96 -9.31 2.71
N THR A 8 -13.87 -9.65 3.98
CA THR A 8 -12.98 -8.99 4.93
C THR A 8 -11.69 -9.79 5.07
N VAL A 9 -10.55 -9.11 5.00
CA VAL A 9 -9.23 -9.69 5.25
C VAL A 9 -8.62 -9.04 6.48
N SER A 10 -8.27 -9.86 7.46
CA SER A 10 -7.55 -9.40 8.66
C SER A 10 -6.06 -9.43 8.39
N LEU A 11 -5.40 -8.32 8.64
CA LEU A 11 -3.95 -8.16 8.47
C LEU A 11 -3.34 -7.80 9.82
N LYS A 12 -2.33 -8.57 10.26
CA LYS A 12 -1.56 -8.22 11.45
C LYS A 12 -0.49 -7.20 11.06
N VAL A 13 -0.66 -5.98 11.51
CA VAL A 13 0.28 -4.88 11.27
C VAL A 13 1.48 -5.02 12.20
N SER A 14 2.71 -4.89 11.66
CA SER A 14 3.96 -4.84 12.41
C SER A 14 4.43 -3.41 12.59
N GLU A 15 4.96 -3.07 13.75
CA GLU A 15 5.58 -1.77 14.03
C GLU A 15 6.73 -1.43 13.07
N ALA A 16 7.46 -2.45 12.60
CA ALA A 16 8.54 -2.31 11.62
C ALA A 16 8.05 -1.80 10.24
N TRP A 17 6.74 -1.76 9.99
CA TRP A 17 6.18 -1.25 8.74
C TRP A 17 5.99 0.26 8.72
N GLY A 18 6.27 0.93 9.84
CA GLY A 18 6.15 2.39 9.90
C GLY A 18 6.93 3.12 8.81
N PRO A 19 6.54 4.33 8.46
CA PRO A 19 5.36 5.06 8.94
C PRO A 19 4.03 4.65 8.27
N ASN A 20 4.09 4.07 7.08
CA ASN A 20 2.91 3.59 6.35
C ASN A 20 3.26 2.39 5.47
N VAL A 21 2.24 1.62 5.13
CA VAL A 21 2.31 0.48 4.20
C VAL A 21 1.08 0.48 3.30
N TYR A 22 1.24 0.01 2.09
CA TYR A 22 0.15 -0.15 1.14
C TYR A 22 -0.27 -1.60 1.04
N VAL A 23 -1.57 -1.83 1.12
CA VAL A 23 -2.17 -3.13 0.85
C VAL A 23 -2.84 -3.08 -0.52
N SER A 24 -2.44 -3.97 -1.40
CA SER A 24 -3.05 -4.11 -2.71
C SER A 24 -3.82 -5.42 -2.80
N VAL A 25 -5.02 -5.36 -3.36
CA VAL A 25 -5.86 -6.51 -3.63
C VAL A 25 -6.12 -6.57 -5.13
N LEU A 26 -5.69 -7.64 -5.75
CA LEU A 26 -5.96 -7.91 -7.15
C LEU A 26 -7.03 -9.00 -7.26
N THR A 27 -8.16 -8.68 -7.84
CA THR A 27 -9.20 -9.64 -8.16
C THR A 27 -9.21 -9.94 -9.65
N LEU A 28 -9.25 -11.21 -9.98
CA LEU A 28 -9.28 -11.70 -11.35
C LEU A 28 -10.59 -12.44 -11.58
N ARG A 29 -11.25 -12.12 -12.66
CA ARG A 29 -12.39 -12.86 -13.18
C ARG A 29 -11.96 -13.56 -14.46
N GLY A 30 -12.07 -14.87 -14.49
CA GLY A 30 -11.87 -15.67 -15.70
C GLY A 30 -12.91 -15.31 -16.78
N ARG A 31 -12.77 -15.92 -17.93
CA ARG A 31 -13.73 -15.78 -19.02
C ARG A 31 -15.07 -16.39 -18.60
N LEU A 32 -16.13 -15.59 -18.61
CA LEU A 32 -17.48 -16.05 -18.33
C LEU A 32 -18.14 -16.48 -19.64
N ARG A 33 -18.52 -17.74 -19.72
CA ARG A 33 -19.34 -18.24 -20.81
C ARG A 33 -20.24 -19.34 -20.27
N GLU A 34 -21.51 -19.19 -20.49
CA GLU A 34 -22.49 -20.26 -20.37
C GLU A 34 -22.95 -20.62 -21.78
N VAL A 35 -23.01 -21.90 -22.11
CA VAL A 35 -23.52 -22.36 -23.42
C VAL A 35 -24.92 -22.95 -23.19
N PRO A 36 -25.97 -22.15 -23.31
CA PRO A 36 -27.31 -22.69 -23.25
C PRO A 36 -27.54 -23.66 -24.42
N TRP A 37 -28.27 -24.76 -24.19
CA TRP A 37 -28.56 -25.75 -25.22
C TRP A 37 -29.22 -25.15 -26.46
N TYR A 38 -30.05 -24.10 -26.30
CA TYR A 38 -30.71 -23.40 -27.38
C TYR A 38 -29.79 -22.50 -28.21
N SER A 39 -28.54 -22.27 -27.76
CA SER A 39 -27.57 -21.47 -28.50
C SER A 39 -27.21 -22.08 -29.87
N PHE A 40 -27.46 -23.38 -30.06
CA PHE A 40 -27.34 -24.02 -31.36
C PHE A 40 -28.21 -23.35 -32.42
N PHE A 41 -29.43 -23.00 -32.10
CA PHE A 41 -30.36 -22.35 -33.04
C PHE A 41 -29.99 -20.89 -33.37
N THR A 42 -29.23 -20.26 -32.52
CA THR A 42 -28.77 -18.88 -32.75
C THR A 42 -27.38 -18.83 -33.39
N TRP A 43 -26.46 -19.69 -32.96
CA TRP A 43 -25.05 -19.63 -33.36
C TRP A 43 -24.52 -20.97 -33.90
N GLY A 44 -24.95 -22.09 -33.35
CA GLY A 44 -24.39 -23.38 -33.63
C GLY A 44 -24.59 -23.83 -35.07
N TYR A 45 -25.65 -23.41 -35.74
CA TYR A 45 -25.90 -23.72 -37.14
C TYR A 45 -24.91 -23.01 -38.09
N LYS A 46 -24.31 -21.92 -37.67
CA LYS A 46 -23.30 -21.16 -38.42
C LYS A 46 -21.91 -21.73 -38.24
N ALA A 47 -21.64 -22.26 -37.06
CA ALA A 47 -20.35 -22.84 -36.71
C ALA A 47 -20.54 -24.10 -35.83
N PRO A 48 -21.06 -25.23 -36.42
CA PRO A 48 -21.46 -26.41 -35.65
C PRO A 48 -20.31 -27.08 -34.91
N ARG A 49 -19.12 -27.09 -35.46
CA ARG A 49 -17.94 -27.69 -34.84
C ARG A 49 -17.51 -26.93 -33.59
N GLU A 50 -17.38 -25.61 -33.73
CA GLU A 50 -16.97 -24.72 -32.66
C GLU A 50 -18.02 -24.70 -31.56
N TRP A 51 -19.31 -24.69 -31.92
CA TRP A 51 -20.40 -24.77 -30.96
C TRP A 51 -20.36 -26.10 -30.19
N TRP A 52 -20.16 -27.22 -30.89
CA TRP A 52 -20.08 -28.53 -30.26
C TRP A 52 -18.92 -28.64 -29.29
N THR A 53 -17.76 -28.14 -29.67
CA THR A 53 -16.58 -28.08 -28.82
C THR A 53 -16.84 -27.21 -27.59
N ALA A 54 -17.39 -26.03 -27.76
CA ALA A 54 -17.71 -25.11 -26.66
C ALA A 54 -18.73 -25.74 -25.71
N PHE A 55 -19.77 -26.36 -26.23
CA PHE A 55 -20.84 -26.97 -25.44
C PHE A 55 -20.36 -28.13 -24.59
N TRP A 56 -19.65 -29.09 -25.21
CA TRP A 56 -19.30 -30.37 -24.56
C TRP A 56 -17.98 -30.35 -23.81
N TYR A 57 -16.98 -29.65 -24.29
CA TYR A 57 -15.64 -29.69 -23.72
C TYR A 57 -15.31 -28.48 -22.87
N GLU A 58 -15.87 -27.33 -23.21
CA GLU A 58 -15.54 -26.09 -22.49
C GLU A 58 -16.68 -25.58 -21.61
N GLY A 59 -17.92 -26.08 -21.77
CA GLY A 59 -19.09 -25.58 -21.05
C GLY A 59 -19.33 -24.08 -21.28
N ARG A 60 -19.01 -23.57 -22.46
CA ARG A 60 -18.95 -22.14 -22.75
C ARG A 60 -19.75 -21.80 -23.99
N GLU A 61 -20.42 -20.67 -23.98
CA GLU A 61 -21.12 -20.16 -25.15
C GLU A 61 -20.13 -19.82 -26.26
N TYR A 62 -20.37 -20.36 -27.45
CA TYR A 62 -19.66 -19.91 -28.65
C TYR A 62 -20.25 -18.56 -29.06
N VAL A 63 -19.51 -17.51 -28.80
CA VAL A 63 -19.79 -16.17 -29.31
C VAL A 63 -18.75 -15.91 -30.41
N ALA A 64 -19.25 -15.75 -31.63
CA ALA A 64 -18.36 -15.34 -32.73
C ALA A 64 -17.64 -14.06 -32.33
N PRO A 65 -16.31 -13.99 -32.44
CA PRO A 65 -15.56 -12.81 -32.05
C PRO A 65 -15.99 -11.63 -32.93
N THR A 66 -16.79 -10.76 -32.36
CA THR A 66 -17.10 -9.48 -32.98
C THR A 66 -16.01 -8.48 -32.64
N ALA A 67 -15.67 -7.64 -33.59
CA ALA A 67 -14.52 -6.74 -33.56
C ALA A 67 -14.52 -5.72 -32.39
N LEU A 68 -15.64 -5.51 -31.73
CA LEU A 68 -15.83 -4.34 -30.89
C LEU A 68 -16.12 -4.63 -29.41
N VAL A 69 -16.78 -5.74 -29.05
CA VAL A 69 -17.14 -5.97 -27.64
C VAL A 69 -17.13 -7.47 -27.31
N ASP A 70 -16.11 -7.94 -26.57
CA ASP A 70 -16.13 -9.23 -25.90
C ASP A 70 -16.52 -9.03 -24.41
N LEU A 71 -17.82 -9.14 -24.11
CA LEU A 71 -18.34 -9.02 -22.75
C LEU A 71 -17.91 -10.18 -21.83
N SER A 72 -17.53 -11.30 -22.40
CA SER A 72 -17.07 -12.48 -21.67
C SER A 72 -15.59 -12.45 -21.34
N LYS A 73 -14.87 -11.46 -21.78
CA LYS A 73 -13.42 -11.35 -21.59
C LYS A 73 -13.01 -11.42 -20.12
N PRO A 74 -11.84 -11.98 -19.81
CA PRO A 74 -11.27 -11.88 -18.49
C PRO A 74 -11.19 -10.43 -18.03
N ALA A 75 -11.45 -10.19 -16.78
CA ALA A 75 -11.38 -8.85 -16.21
C ALA A 75 -10.59 -8.89 -14.92
N PHE A 76 -9.95 -7.79 -14.60
CA PHE A 76 -9.29 -7.60 -13.32
C PHE A 76 -9.74 -6.30 -12.66
N ARG A 77 -9.64 -6.28 -11.35
CA ARG A 77 -9.80 -5.09 -10.53
C ARG A 77 -8.63 -5.03 -9.55
N LEU A 78 -8.01 -3.89 -9.46
CA LEU A 78 -6.98 -3.59 -8.48
C LEU A 78 -7.53 -2.55 -7.51
N GLY A 79 -7.50 -2.89 -6.23
CA GLY A 79 -7.75 -1.97 -5.13
C GLY A 79 -6.47 -1.74 -4.35
N VAL A 80 -6.20 -0.52 -3.94
CA VAL A 80 -5.05 -0.15 -3.11
C VAL A 80 -5.56 0.67 -1.93
N ALA A 81 -5.13 0.31 -0.73
CA ALA A 81 -5.41 1.03 0.49
C ALA A 81 -4.12 1.34 1.24
N GLU A 82 -3.99 2.56 1.73
CA GLU A 82 -2.91 2.95 2.62
C GLU A 82 -3.28 2.64 4.07
N ILE A 83 -2.35 2.03 4.81
CA ILE A 83 -2.43 1.83 6.26
C ILE A 83 -1.34 2.67 6.91
N ARG A 84 -1.71 3.58 7.77
CA ARG A 84 -0.78 4.36 8.59
C ARG A 84 -0.45 3.57 9.84
N VAL A 85 0.83 3.24 10.00
CA VAL A 85 1.31 2.46 11.14
C VAL A 85 1.73 3.36 12.30
N GLY A 86 2.14 4.58 12.00
CA GLY A 86 2.67 5.51 12.97
C GLY A 86 4.17 5.33 13.21
N THR A 87 4.70 6.12 14.14
CA THR A 87 6.14 6.21 14.42
C THR A 87 6.47 6.04 15.91
N ALA A 88 5.47 5.77 16.75
CA ALA A 88 5.61 5.71 18.20
C ALA A 88 6.69 4.71 18.67
N ALA A 89 6.84 3.58 17.96
CA ALA A 89 7.86 2.58 18.27
C ALA A 89 9.31 3.05 18.07
N HIS A 90 9.49 4.16 17.34
CA HIS A 90 10.81 4.76 17.06
C HIS A 90 11.04 6.06 17.83
N GLN A 91 10.08 6.49 18.65
CA GLN A 91 10.16 7.75 19.38
C GLN A 91 10.88 7.56 20.71
N LEU A 92 12.03 8.21 20.86
CA LEU A 92 12.73 8.28 22.14
C LEU A 92 12.17 9.40 23.02
N GLY A 93 12.02 9.14 24.30
CA GLY A 93 11.70 10.17 25.26
C GLY A 93 12.97 10.92 25.66
N VAL A 94 13.06 12.21 25.40
CA VAL A 94 14.19 13.04 25.79
C VAL A 94 13.74 14.08 26.80
N LYS A 95 14.40 14.12 27.96
CA LYS A 95 14.16 15.12 29.01
C LYS A 95 15.45 15.85 29.32
N VAL A 96 15.38 17.15 29.25
CA VAL A 96 16.50 18.04 29.56
C VAL A 96 16.16 18.84 30.82
N ALA A 97 17.03 18.85 31.80
CA ALA A 97 16.85 19.59 33.04
C ALA A 97 18.13 20.31 33.41
N SER A 98 18.01 21.58 33.83
CA SER A 98 19.10 22.36 34.39
C SER A 98 19.09 22.26 35.91
N ASP A 99 20.28 22.40 36.53
CA ASP A 99 20.41 22.39 37.98
C ASP A 99 19.91 23.70 38.66
N LYS A 100 19.76 24.77 37.87
CA LYS A 100 19.27 26.07 38.34
C LYS A 100 18.27 26.68 37.36
N PRO A 101 17.33 27.49 37.85
CA PRO A 101 16.33 28.15 36.99
C PRO A 101 16.91 29.32 36.18
N SER A 102 18.04 29.91 36.63
CA SER A 102 18.73 31.01 35.94
C SER A 102 20.21 30.99 36.19
N TYR A 103 20.99 31.54 35.26
CA TYR A 103 22.44 31.60 35.30
C TYR A 103 22.89 33.05 34.99
N PRO A 104 24.03 33.49 35.58
CA PRO A 104 24.61 34.76 35.18
C PRO A 104 25.14 34.66 33.74
N VAL A 105 25.18 35.78 33.05
CA VAL A 105 25.77 35.91 31.73
C VAL A 105 27.23 35.41 31.77
N ARG A 106 27.62 34.61 30.84
CA ARG A 106 28.93 33.91 30.77
C ARG A 106 29.20 32.94 31.94
N GLY A 107 28.16 32.53 32.67
CA GLY A 107 28.25 31.50 33.70
C GLY A 107 28.27 30.09 33.11
N SER A 108 28.70 29.12 33.96
CA SER A 108 28.61 27.69 33.61
C SER A 108 27.28 27.12 34.09
N ALA A 109 26.61 26.38 33.22
CA ALA A 109 25.38 25.66 33.49
C ALA A 109 25.65 24.15 33.53
N LYS A 110 25.01 23.47 34.48
CA LYS A 110 24.98 22.01 34.50
C LYS A 110 23.61 21.52 33.97
N VAL A 111 23.68 20.75 32.89
CA VAL A 111 22.47 20.23 32.25
C VAL A 111 22.48 18.72 32.35
N THR A 112 21.39 18.14 32.79
CA THR A 112 21.16 16.68 32.80
C THR A 112 20.24 16.30 31.65
N VAL A 113 20.67 15.37 30.80
CA VAL A 113 19.87 14.82 29.71
C VAL A 113 19.52 13.37 30.06
N SER A 114 18.24 13.06 30.04
CA SER A 114 17.72 11.71 30.25
C SER A 114 17.05 11.24 28.98
N VAL A 115 17.45 10.05 28.49
CA VAL A 115 16.89 9.43 27.29
C VAL A 115 16.22 8.12 27.66
N THR A 116 14.98 7.94 27.23
CA THR A 116 14.21 6.72 27.46
C THR A 116 13.72 6.11 26.15
N LEU A 117 13.65 4.80 26.12
CA LEU A 117 13.04 4.04 25.04
C LEU A 117 11.50 4.23 25.05
N PRO A 118 10.78 3.89 23.97
CA PRO A 118 9.31 3.97 23.91
C PRO A 118 8.60 3.21 25.04
N ASN A 119 9.22 2.17 25.57
CA ASN A 119 8.73 1.40 26.71
C ASN A 119 9.01 2.03 28.09
N GLY A 120 9.61 3.22 28.12
CA GLY A 120 9.95 3.94 29.35
C GLY A 120 11.26 3.53 30.02
N GLN A 121 11.96 2.51 29.50
CA GLN A 121 13.25 2.10 30.04
C GLN A 121 14.38 3.06 29.62
N PRO A 122 15.46 3.20 30.43
CA PRO A 122 16.60 4.00 30.03
C PRO A 122 17.23 3.51 28.73
N ALA A 123 17.53 4.44 27.82
CA ALA A 123 18.19 4.13 26.56
C ALA A 123 19.71 4.07 26.78
N ALA A 124 20.22 2.96 27.27
CA ALA A 124 21.64 2.75 27.47
C ALA A 124 22.41 2.80 26.15
N GLY A 125 23.49 3.59 26.09
CA GLY A 125 24.31 3.74 24.88
C GLY A 125 23.72 4.68 23.83
N ALA A 126 22.68 5.46 24.16
CA ALA A 126 22.15 6.46 23.24
C ALA A 126 23.18 7.55 22.92
N GLU A 127 23.33 7.86 21.65
CA GLU A 127 24.14 8.99 21.20
C GLU A 127 23.29 10.28 21.30
N VAL A 128 23.87 11.31 21.91
CA VAL A 128 23.17 12.59 22.14
C VAL A 128 23.97 13.72 21.53
N ALA A 129 23.34 14.50 20.65
CA ALA A 129 23.86 15.79 20.22
C ALA A 129 23.20 16.89 21.07
N LEU A 130 24.03 17.69 21.75
CA LEU A 130 23.56 18.80 22.57
C LEU A 130 24.01 20.13 21.96
N ALA A 131 23.08 21.04 21.77
CA ALA A 131 23.37 22.42 21.37
C ALA A 131 22.70 23.40 22.33
N ALA A 132 23.40 24.44 22.67
CA ALA A 132 22.86 25.56 23.44
C ALA A 132 22.81 26.79 22.55
N VAL A 133 21.62 27.37 22.40
CA VAL A 133 21.34 28.51 21.52
C VAL A 133 20.58 29.57 22.31
N ASP A 134 20.86 30.83 22.04
CA ASP A 134 20.13 31.96 22.62
C ASP A 134 18.67 31.88 22.19
N GLN A 135 17.75 32.07 23.16
CA GLN A 135 16.32 32.03 22.89
C GLN A 135 15.87 33.11 21.90
N ALA A 136 16.47 34.31 21.99
CA ALA A 136 16.14 35.41 21.07
C ALA A 136 16.46 35.05 19.61
N LEU A 137 17.52 34.27 19.39
CA LEU A 137 17.85 33.78 18.04
C LEU A 137 16.82 32.76 17.51
N LEU A 138 16.31 31.89 18.37
CA LEU A 138 15.26 30.93 18.03
C LEU A 138 13.91 31.56 17.76
N GLU A 139 13.61 32.70 18.44
CA GLU A 139 12.40 33.48 18.18
C GLU A 139 12.46 34.18 16.81
N LEU A 140 13.64 34.64 16.41
CA LEU A 140 13.86 35.26 15.09
C LEU A 140 13.85 34.21 13.95
N MET A 141 14.43 33.06 14.18
CA MET A 141 14.54 32.00 13.20
C MET A 141 14.27 30.63 13.86
N PRO A 142 13.01 30.17 13.86
CA PRO A 142 12.66 28.88 14.42
C PRO A 142 13.43 27.74 13.73
N ASN A 143 14.08 26.90 14.52
CA ASN A 143 14.82 25.76 14.02
C ASN A 143 13.98 24.48 14.15
N ARG A 144 13.55 23.92 13.03
CA ARG A 144 12.82 22.65 12.95
C ARG A 144 13.72 21.42 12.74
N SER A 145 15.02 21.60 12.66
CA SER A 145 15.96 20.48 12.45
C SER A 145 16.00 19.48 13.62
N TRP A 146 15.36 19.81 14.74
CA TRP A 146 15.21 18.92 15.89
C TRP A 146 14.11 17.86 15.71
N GLU A 147 13.21 18.06 14.76
CA GLU A 147 12.14 17.12 14.44
C GLU A 147 12.66 15.98 13.56
N LEU A 148 13.70 15.29 14.03
CA LEU A 148 14.43 14.26 13.29
C LEU A 148 13.53 13.08 12.93
N LEU A 149 12.60 12.71 13.80
CA LEU A 149 11.72 11.57 13.57
C LEU A 149 10.85 11.77 12.31
N GLU A 150 10.24 12.94 12.16
CA GLU A 150 9.44 13.27 10.98
C GLU A 150 10.30 13.39 9.72
N ALA A 151 11.49 13.95 9.84
CA ALA A 151 12.42 14.06 8.71
C ALA A 151 12.92 12.70 8.21
N MET A 152 13.16 11.75 9.11
CA MET A 152 13.68 10.40 8.78
C MET A 152 12.59 9.40 8.41
N LEU A 153 11.40 9.51 9.01
CA LEU A 153 10.28 8.60 8.79
C LEU A 153 9.17 9.28 7.96
N GLN A 154 9.54 9.78 6.80
CA GLN A 154 8.58 10.35 5.85
C GLN A 154 7.65 9.29 5.27
N GLN A 155 6.41 9.68 5.00
CA GLN A 155 5.43 8.84 4.33
C GLN A 155 5.96 8.33 2.98
N ARG A 156 5.87 7.03 2.79
CA ARG A 156 6.26 6.38 1.53
C ARG A 156 5.14 6.52 0.52
N ALA A 157 5.49 6.90 -0.71
CA ALA A 157 4.53 6.92 -1.81
C ALA A 157 4.29 5.51 -2.37
N TRP A 158 3.14 5.30 -3.00
CA TRP A 158 2.90 4.08 -3.77
C TRP A 158 3.88 4.02 -4.95
N GLY A 159 4.71 2.99 -4.99
CA GLY A 159 5.77 2.83 -5.99
C GLY A 159 5.65 1.56 -6.84
N VAL A 160 4.52 0.84 -6.77
CA VAL A 160 4.34 -0.40 -7.53
C VAL A 160 3.56 -0.13 -8.80
N THR A 161 4.16 -0.45 -9.95
CA THR A 161 3.47 -0.43 -11.24
C THR A 161 2.98 -1.84 -11.55
N THR A 162 1.68 -1.98 -11.80
CA THR A 162 1.06 -3.26 -12.16
C THR A 162 0.58 -3.20 -13.59
N ALA A 163 1.01 -4.15 -14.41
CA ALA A 163 0.56 -4.32 -15.79
C ALA A 163 -0.04 -5.71 -15.97
N THR A 164 -0.98 -5.85 -16.90
CA THR A 164 -1.56 -7.13 -17.27
C THR A 164 -1.40 -7.35 -18.77
N ALA A 165 -1.12 -8.59 -19.18
CA ALA A 165 -1.11 -9.00 -20.58
C ALA A 165 -2.52 -9.25 -21.14
N GLN A 166 -3.54 -8.62 -20.59
CA GLN A 166 -4.95 -8.85 -20.96
C GLN A 166 -5.21 -8.58 -22.44
N MET A 167 -4.55 -7.59 -23.01
CA MET A 167 -4.69 -7.24 -24.43
C MET A 167 -4.09 -8.29 -25.36
N GLU A 168 -3.15 -9.10 -24.87
CA GLU A 168 -2.53 -10.18 -25.65
C GLU A 168 -3.32 -11.48 -25.60
N ILE A 169 -4.08 -11.69 -24.53
CA ILE A 169 -4.92 -12.89 -24.35
C ILE A 169 -6.25 -12.74 -25.08
N ILE A 170 -6.73 -11.51 -25.30
CA ILE A 170 -8.03 -11.21 -25.89
C ILE A 170 -7.85 -11.00 -27.39
N GLY A 171 -8.12 -12.07 -28.13
CA GLY A 171 -8.47 -11.99 -29.52
C GLY A 171 -7.34 -11.52 -30.44
N ARG A 172 -6.31 -12.34 -30.63
CA ARG A 172 -5.63 -12.30 -31.93
C ARG A 172 -6.69 -12.58 -32.98
N ARG A 173 -7.10 -11.57 -33.72
CA ARG A 173 -7.86 -11.75 -34.93
C ARG A 173 -6.98 -12.53 -35.90
N HIS A 174 -7.36 -13.73 -36.24
CA HIS A 174 -6.93 -14.30 -37.50
C HIS A 174 -7.73 -13.59 -38.59
N TYR A 175 -7.12 -12.64 -39.23
CA TYR A 175 -7.55 -12.22 -40.55
C TYR A 175 -7.08 -13.34 -41.51
N GLY A 176 -7.96 -14.25 -41.81
CA GLY A 176 -7.83 -15.18 -42.90
C GLY A 176 -8.78 -14.77 -44.01
#